data_e1b7d08242725c7f5b3b121882a1adf4
#
_entry.id   e1b7d08242725c7f5b3b121882a1adf4
#
_cell.length_a   1.000
_cell.length_b   1.000
_cell.length_c   1.000
_cell.angle_alpha   90.00
_cell.angle_beta   90.00
_cell.angle_gamma   90.00
#
_symmetry.space_group_name_H-M   'P 1'
#
loop_
_entity.id
_entity.type
_entity.pdbx_description
1 polymer ?
#
loop_
_entity_poly.entity_id
_entity_poly.type
_entity_poly.pdbx_seq_one_letter_code
_entity_poly.pdbx_strand_id
1 'polypeptide(L)'
;MSEQVSETLDVDAFTLGLVGPEQEWAGTVRDGGTVRTHTPAGCWGPMITPEFRGGHEVTRPIYVENAEPGDALVVRIKDVEVTSVATSTGSMAEREGAFGDDPFVDHRCPECGAEWPETVVEGTGEDAIKCAECGANASSFGFEYGYTVVFDDDRTVGITVGEEGAHELAERADEAMALPENSRQHPILLYEPDEMPGALGRLRPFIGNIGTTPATEFPDSHNAGDFGQFLIGAEHDWGLPDEEALAARTDGHMDSNEVRPGATLVCPVRVEGAGLYVGDLHANQGDGELSLHTTDVSGRTELEVEVIKGLDLPGPLLLPNEEDLPHIAKPYTDEERDAGEALAAEYGVDHLHDAGPVQFIGSGATVNDATQNAFDRASELFGISEGEVRSRCTFTGGVEIARLPGVVQLSMLAPMELLEEVGLAETVRAQYDL
;
A
#
# COMPACT_ATOMS: atom_id res chain seq x y z
N MET A 1 -9.47 -25.81 17.66
CA MET A 1 -10.48 -26.17 16.63
C MET A 1 -9.75 -26.15 15.31
N SER A 2 -9.88 -27.16 14.46
CA SER A 2 -9.29 -27.08 13.11
C SER A 2 -10.09 -26.01 12.36
N GLU A 3 -9.49 -24.86 12.14
CA GLU A 3 -10.08 -23.85 11.26
C GLU A 3 -10.29 -24.47 9.88
N GLN A 4 -11.45 -24.21 9.32
CA GLN A 4 -11.81 -24.76 8.02
C GLN A 4 -10.98 -24.01 6.96
N VAL A 5 -10.11 -24.73 6.26
CA VAL A 5 -9.37 -24.18 5.12
C VAL A 5 -10.33 -23.95 3.96
N SER A 6 -10.35 -22.73 3.45
CA SER A 6 -11.25 -22.30 2.38
C SER A 6 -10.54 -22.22 1.03
N GLU A 7 -11.21 -22.60 -0.05
CA GLU A 7 -10.78 -22.33 -1.42
C GLU A 7 -10.90 -20.84 -1.77
N THR A 8 -12.02 -20.25 -1.34
CA THR A 8 -12.29 -18.81 -1.40
C THR A 8 -12.65 -18.33 -0.01
N LEU A 9 -11.99 -17.31 0.46
CA LEU A 9 -12.22 -16.67 1.76
C LEU A 9 -12.72 -15.23 1.54
N ASP A 10 -13.93 -14.95 2.03
CA ASP A 10 -14.46 -13.60 2.10
C ASP A 10 -14.10 -12.98 3.45
N VAL A 11 -13.54 -11.76 3.46
CA VAL A 11 -13.03 -11.08 4.65
C VAL A 11 -13.66 -9.69 4.77
N ASP A 12 -14.31 -9.47 5.93
CA ASP A 12 -14.92 -8.20 6.34
C ASP A 12 -14.59 -7.84 7.81
N ALA A 13 -13.54 -8.45 8.34
CA ALA A 13 -13.04 -8.21 9.69
C ALA A 13 -11.76 -7.37 9.64
N PHE A 14 -11.71 -6.33 10.48
CA PHE A 14 -10.65 -5.31 10.45
C PHE A 14 -9.90 -5.23 11.77
N THR A 15 -8.72 -4.60 11.70
CA THR A 15 -7.94 -4.18 12.86
C THR A 15 -8.23 -2.71 13.18
N LEU A 16 -7.76 -2.23 14.32
CA LEU A 16 -7.80 -0.81 14.65
C LEU A 16 -6.51 -0.08 14.21
N GLY A 17 -6.01 -0.42 13.02
CA GLY A 17 -4.79 0.15 12.46
C GLY A 17 -3.50 -0.52 12.93
N LEU A 18 -3.56 -1.73 13.49
CA LEU A 18 -2.39 -2.49 13.92
C LEU A 18 -2.16 -3.70 13.01
N VAL A 19 -0.91 -3.97 12.68
CA VAL A 19 -0.47 -5.18 11.98
C VAL A 19 0.60 -5.87 12.82
N GLY A 20 0.47 -7.19 12.95
CA GLY A 20 1.41 -7.95 13.77
C GLY A 20 0.88 -9.34 14.15
N PRO A 21 1.74 -10.18 14.77
CA PRO A 21 1.40 -11.54 15.15
C PRO A 21 0.37 -11.65 16.30
N GLU A 22 0.10 -10.54 17.01
CA GLU A 22 -0.88 -10.49 18.11
C GLU A 22 -2.32 -10.35 17.61
N GLN A 23 -2.52 -10.03 16.33
CA GLN A 23 -3.84 -9.84 15.74
C GLN A 23 -4.56 -11.18 15.52
N GLU A 24 -5.87 -11.18 15.76
CA GLU A 24 -6.71 -12.34 15.46
C GLU A 24 -6.81 -12.60 13.95
N TRP A 25 -6.69 -13.85 13.54
CA TRP A 25 -6.86 -14.27 12.15
C TRP A 25 -8.27 -14.00 11.62
N ALA A 26 -8.40 -13.50 10.41
CA ALA A 26 -9.68 -13.37 9.71
C ALA A 26 -10.22 -14.73 9.25
N GLY A 27 -9.34 -15.67 8.97
CA GLY A 27 -9.63 -17.01 8.50
C GLY A 27 -8.46 -17.64 7.80
N THR A 28 -8.66 -18.85 7.26
CA THR A 28 -7.62 -19.62 6.56
C THR A 28 -8.01 -19.85 5.11
N VAL A 29 -7.13 -19.42 4.18
CA VAL A 29 -7.21 -19.71 2.76
C VAL A 29 -6.15 -20.75 2.40
N ARG A 30 -6.48 -21.66 1.47
CA ARG A 30 -5.49 -22.61 0.98
C ARG A 30 -4.44 -21.92 0.11
N ASP A 31 -3.27 -22.52 0.00
CA ASP A 31 -2.27 -22.20 -1.00
C ASP A 31 -2.85 -22.40 -2.42
N GLY A 32 -2.78 -21.40 -3.29
CA GLY A 32 -3.47 -21.32 -4.58
C GLY A 32 -4.95 -20.94 -4.48
N GLY A 33 -5.42 -20.44 -3.33
CA GLY A 33 -6.81 -20.02 -3.12
C GLY A 33 -7.06 -18.54 -3.43
N THR A 34 -8.31 -18.13 -3.25
CA THR A 34 -8.80 -16.77 -3.53
C THR A 34 -9.20 -16.06 -2.24
N VAL A 35 -8.81 -14.81 -2.10
CA VAL A 35 -9.25 -13.91 -1.04
C VAL A 35 -10.10 -12.81 -1.65
N ARG A 36 -11.26 -12.53 -1.03
CA ARG A 36 -12.09 -11.37 -1.36
C ARG A 36 -12.24 -10.50 -0.14
N THR A 37 -12.09 -9.20 -0.32
CA THR A 37 -12.29 -8.25 0.76
C THR A 37 -13.34 -7.20 0.39
N HIS A 38 -13.94 -6.60 1.40
CA HIS A 38 -14.62 -5.31 1.28
C HIS A 38 -14.00 -4.39 2.32
N THR A 39 -13.20 -3.42 1.90
CA THR A 39 -12.44 -2.53 2.78
C THR A 39 -13.06 -1.15 2.87
N PRO A 40 -12.96 -0.47 4.04
CA PRO A 40 -13.33 0.93 4.16
C PRO A 40 -12.32 1.82 3.44
N ALA A 41 -12.63 3.11 3.31
CA ALA A 41 -11.71 4.12 2.81
C ALA A 41 -10.46 4.23 3.72
N GLY A 42 -9.28 4.49 3.13
CA GLY A 42 -8.01 4.41 3.85
C GLY A 42 -7.82 5.46 4.93
N CYS A 43 -7.52 6.67 4.55
CA CYS A 43 -7.09 7.76 5.47
C CYS A 43 -8.16 8.32 6.41
N TRP A 44 -9.33 7.70 6.50
CA TRP A 44 -10.40 8.11 7.42
C TRP A 44 -10.14 7.72 8.87
N GLY A 45 -9.24 6.77 9.14
CA GLY A 45 -8.96 6.22 10.45
C GLY A 45 -8.31 7.22 11.41
N PRO A 46 -7.01 7.06 11.73
CA PRO A 46 -6.37 7.78 12.82
C PRO A 46 -6.22 9.27 12.59
N MET A 47 -6.25 9.73 11.35
CA MET A 47 -6.13 11.16 11.04
C MET A 47 -7.41 11.93 11.31
N ILE A 48 -8.55 11.24 11.33
CA ILE A 48 -9.87 11.83 11.54
C ILE A 48 -10.45 11.43 12.88
N THR A 49 -10.26 10.19 13.29
CA THR A 49 -10.77 9.62 14.54
C THR A 49 -9.63 9.10 15.40
N PRO A 50 -9.23 9.81 16.45
CA PRO A 50 -8.17 9.39 17.37
C PRO A 50 -8.36 8.02 18.05
N GLU A 51 -9.48 7.36 17.83
CA GLU A 51 -9.73 5.98 18.30
C GLU A 51 -8.79 4.96 17.65
N PHE A 52 -8.40 5.19 16.41
CA PHE A 52 -7.47 4.31 15.69
C PHE A 52 -6.04 4.63 16.07
N ARG A 53 -5.25 3.61 16.43
CA ARG A 53 -3.84 3.73 16.80
C ARG A 53 -2.92 3.19 15.71
N GLY A 54 -3.26 3.46 14.47
CA GLY A 54 -2.54 3.06 13.28
C GLY A 54 -2.87 4.00 12.14
N GLY A 55 -2.37 3.75 10.93
CA GLY A 55 -2.66 4.58 9.78
C GLY A 55 -4.03 4.34 9.19
N HIS A 56 -4.44 3.07 9.09
CA HIS A 56 -5.60 2.66 8.31
C HIS A 56 -6.37 1.53 8.98
N GLU A 57 -7.64 1.41 8.65
CA GLU A 57 -8.45 0.25 9.02
C GLU A 57 -8.23 -0.87 7.99
N VAL A 58 -7.20 -1.68 8.20
CA VAL A 58 -6.87 -2.82 7.33
C VAL A 58 -7.57 -4.09 7.78
N THR A 59 -7.72 -5.08 6.89
CA THR A 59 -8.26 -6.39 7.26
C THR A 59 -7.42 -7.04 8.36
N ARG A 60 -8.06 -7.86 9.21
CA ARG A 60 -7.32 -8.79 10.05
C ARG A 60 -6.46 -9.70 9.18
N PRO A 61 -5.32 -10.20 9.71
CA PRO A 61 -4.44 -11.06 8.95
C PRO A 61 -5.14 -12.33 8.48
N ILE A 62 -4.85 -12.73 7.26
CA ILE A 62 -5.40 -13.92 6.61
C ILE A 62 -4.32 -14.99 6.63
N TYR A 63 -4.64 -16.14 7.22
CA TYR A 63 -3.73 -17.27 7.25
C TYR A 63 -3.71 -17.96 5.88
N VAL A 64 -2.55 -18.05 5.25
CA VAL A 64 -2.33 -18.80 4.01
C VAL A 64 -1.71 -20.14 4.35
N GLU A 65 -2.40 -21.23 3.96
CA GLU A 65 -1.93 -22.60 4.21
C GLU A 65 -0.52 -22.83 3.64
N ASN A 66 0.32 -23.53 4.37
CA ASN A 66 1.71 -23.86 4.03
C ASN A 66 2.72 -22.69 4.01
N ALA A 67 2.33 -21.45 4.25
CA ALA A 67 3.28 -20.36 4.33
C ALA A 67 4.04 -20.41 5.68
N GLU A 68 5.37 -20.34 5.61
CA GLU A 68 6.29 -20.36 6.76
C GLU A 68 7.30 -19.21 6.66
N PRO A 69 7.84 -18.71 7.78
CA PRO A 69 8.91 -17.71 7.74
C PRO A 69 10.09 -18.15 6.84
N GLY A 70 10.53 -17.25 5.94
CA GLY A 70 11.55 -17.55 4.92
C GLY A 70 10.98 -18.04 3.59
N ASP A 71 9.66 -18.09 3.45
CA ASP A 71 8.98 -18.24 2.16
C ASP A 71 8.62 -16.87 1.58
N ALA A 72 8.08 -16.85 0.37
CA ALA A 72 7.44 -15.68 -0.22
C ALA A 72 5.96 -15.98 -0.53
N LEU A 73 5.13 -14.96 -0.38
CA LEU A 73 3.72 -14.99 -0.76
C LEU A 73 3.52 -14.21 -2.05
N VAL A 74 3.11 -14.89 -3.12
CA VAL A 74 2.66 -14.29 -4.37
C VAL A 74 1.20 -13.89 -4.21
N VAL A 75 0.87 -12.65 -4.52
CA VAL A 75 -0.48 -12.09 -4.50
C VAL A 75 -0.80 -11.53 -5.87
N ARG A 76 -1.68 -12.19 -6.62
CA ARG A 76 -2.15 -11.71 -7.93
C ARG A 76 -3.41 -10.89 -7.74
N ILE A 77 -3.37 -9.63 -8.13
CA ILE A 77 -4.50 -8.70 -7.99
C ILE A 77 -5.43 -8.91 -9.17
N LYS A 78 -6.58 -9.52 -8.93
CA LYS A 78 -7.55 -9.87 -9.98
C LYS A 78 -8.53 -8.76 -10.23
N ASP A 79 -8.99 -8.10 -9.16
CA ASP A 79 -9.97 -7.02 -9.25
C ASP A 79 -9.84 -6.03 -8.09
N VAL A 80 -10.16 -4.76 -8.38
CA VAL A 80 -10.33 -3.67 -7.40
C VAL A 80 -11.55 -2.86 -7.83
N GLU A 81 -12.67 -3.08 -7.17
CA GLU A 81 -13.94 -2.42 -7.43
C GLU A 81 -14.15 -1.26 -6.45
N VAL A 82 -14.28 -0.03 -6.96
CA VAL A 82 -14.65 1.14 -6.17
C VAL A 82 -16.15 1.11 -5.89
N THR A 83 -16.55 1.11 -4.61
CA THR A 83 -17.99 1.02 -4.21
C THR A 83 -18.58 2.33 -3.71
N SER A 84 -17.75 3.33 -3.39
CA SER A 84 -18.16 4.62 -2.80
C SER A 84 -17.87 5.81 -3.71
N VAL A 85 -18.21 6.99 -3.25
CA VAL A 85 -17.56 8.24 -3.69
C VAL A 85 -16.15 8.27 -3.11
N ALA A 86 -15.28 9.17 -3.59
CA ALA A 86 -13.98 9.37 -2.99
C ALA A 86 -13.92 10.67 -2.18
N THR A 87 -13.01 10.69 -1.22
CA THR A 87 -12.65 11.89 -0.48
C THR A 87 -11.14 11.98 -0.37
N SER A 88 -10.64 13.19 -0.22
CA SER A 88 -9.23 13.47 0.06
C SER A 88 -9.13 14.59 1.07
N THR A 89 -8.27 14.43 2.06
CA THR A 89 -7.99 15.48 3.05
C THR A 89 -7.10 16.60 2.48
N GLY A 90 -6.57 16.44 1.28
CA GLY A 90 -5.67 17.41 0.67
C GLY A 90 -4.32 17.50 1.39
N SER A 91 -3.79 18.71 1.52
CA SER A 91 -2.51 18.93 2.21
C SER A 91 -2.70 18.97 3.72
N MET A 92 -1.75 18.38 4.46
CA MET A 92 -1.75 18.36 5.92
C MET A 92 -0.87 19.44 6.52
N ALA A 93 -1.32 20.03 7.63
CA ALA A 93 -0.49 20.83 8.52
C ALA A 93 -0.67 20.32 9.96
N GLU A 94 0.43 20.03 10.64
CA GLU A 94 0.41 19.60 12.03
C GLU A 94 -0.25 20.63 12.93
N ARG A 95 -1.16 20.21 13.82
CA ARG A 95 -1.78 21.08 14.83
C ARG A 95 -0.95 21.12 16.08
N GLU A 96 -0.56 22.32 16.52
CA GLU A 96 0.17 22.48 17.77
C GLU A 96 -0.61 21.89 18.96
N GLY A 97 0.02 20.94 19.65
CA GLY A 97 -0.55 20.28 20.85
C GLY A 97 -1.52 19.12 20.56
N ALA A 98 -1.75 18.77 19.30
CA ALA A 98 -2.65 17.68 18.93
C ALA A 98 -2.03 16.29 19.06
N PHE A 99 -0.72 16.17 19.16
CA PHE A 99 -0.02 14.90 19.34
C PHE A 99 1.35 15.11 20.00
N GLY A 100 1.98 14.01 20.39
CA GLY A 100 3.38 13.98 20.82
C GLY A 100 4.33 13.87 19.64
N ASP A 101 5.24 12.88 19.69
CA ASP A 101 6.26 12.71 18.64
C ASP A 101 5.75 11.92 17.41
N ASP A 102 4.68 11.14 17.58
CA ASP A 102 4.08 10.32 16.52
C ASP A 102 2.61 10.66 16.31
N PRO A 103 2.26 11.30 15.18
CA PRO A 103 0.89 11.77 14.92
C PRO A 103 -0.14 10.65 14.70
N PHE A 104 0.30 9.41 14.47
CA PHE A 104 -0.60 8.29 14.24
C PHE A 104 -0.97 7.54 15.52
N VAL A 105 -0.13 7.63 16.55
CA VAL A 105 -0.31 6.85 17.79
C VAL A 105 -0.19 7.66 19.08
N ASP A 106 0.00 8.96 19.04
CA ASP A 106 0.12 9.83 20.21
C ASP A 106 -0.79 11.07 20.10
N HIS A 107 -2.08 10.82 19.89
CA HIS A 107 -3.08 11.87 19.77
C HIS A 107 -3.43 12.52 21.10
N ARG A 108 -3.61 13.84 21.09
CA ARG A 108 -4.08 14.65 22.23
C ARG A 108 -5.11 15.66 21.76
N CYS A 109 -6.08 15.95 22.62
CA CYS A 109 -6.92 17.10 22.37
C CYS A 109 -6.10 18.39 22.58
N PRO A 110 -5.97 19.27 21.57
CA PRO A 110 -5.12 20.47 21.69
C PRO A 110 -5.62 21.47 22.75
N GLU A 111 -6.91 21.42 23.13
CA GLU A 111 -7.50 22.36 24.11
C GLU A 111 -7.50 21.82 25.54
N CYS A 112 -7.93 20.59 25.77
CA CYS A 112 -8.03 20.05 27.13
C CYS A 112 -6.89 19.08 27.50
N GLY A 113 -6.07 18.65 26.53
CA GLY A 113 -4.94 17.74 26.74
C GLY A 113 -5.34 16.29 27.00
N ALA A 114 -6.61 15.90 26.79
CA ALA A 114 -7.03 14.52 26.89
C ALA A 114 -6.22 13.68 25.91
N GLU A 115 -5.61 12.60 26.39
CA GLU A 115 -4.91 11.61 25.54
C GLU A 115 -5.95 10.67 24.93
N TRP A 116 -5.81 10.38 23.62
CA TRP A 116 -6.75 9.54 22.89
C TRP A 116 -8.21 9.93 23.12
N PRO A 117 -8.57 11.21 22.87
CA PRO A 117 -9.89 11.72 23.23
C PRO A 117 -10.97 10.91 22.50
N GLU A 118 -12.00 10.52 23.22
CA GLU A 118 -13.26 10.09 22.62
C GLU A 118 -13.78 11.24 21.76
N THR A 119 -14.24 10.93 20.54
CA THR A 119 -14.68 11.93 19.58
C THR A 119 -16.12 11.75 19.15
N VAL A 120 -16.74 12.88 18.80
CA VAL A 120 -18.04 12.91 18.13
C VAL A 120 -17.89 13.69 16.83
N VAL A 121 -18.67 13.30 15.82
CA VAL A 121 -18.65 13.96 14.52
C VAL A 121 -19.83 14.92 14.40
N GLU A 122 -19.54 16.20 14.13
CA GLU A 122 -20.54 17.26 13.95
C GLU A 122 -20.23 18.05 12.67
N GLY A 123 -21.01 17.87 11.62
CA GLY A 123 -20.82 18.53 10.33
C GLY A 123 -19.90 17.75 9.39
N THR A 124 -19.25 18.45 8.48
CA THR A 124 -18.31 17.94 7.45
C THR A 124 -16.97 18.67 7.53
N GLY A 125 -15.96 18.16 6.84
CA GLY A 125 -14.63 18.78 6.77
C GLY A 125 -13.76 18.57 8.01
N GLU A 126 -12.66 19.29 8.07
CA GLU A 126 -11.65 19.14 9.14
C GLU A 126 -12.16 19.50 10.53
N ASP A 127 -13.15 20.38 10.61
CA ASP A 127 -13.74 20.81 11.88
C ASP A 127 -14.81 19.84 12.41
N ALA A 128 -15.12 18.77 11.70
CA ALA A 128 -16.18 17.83 12.08
C ALA A 128 -15.82 16.97 13.30
N ILE A 129 -14.53 16.68 13.53
CA ILE A 129 -14.06 15.87 14.66
C ILE A 129 -13.99 16.70 15.93
N LYS A 130 -14.89 16.43 16.89
CA LYS A 130 -14.98 17.14 18.17
C LYS A 130 -14.59 16.23 19.33
N CYS A 131 -13.76 16.75 20.23
CA CYS A 131 -13.48 16.09 21.49
C CYS A 131 -14.78 15.98 22.32
N ALA A 132 -15.14 14.78 22.76
CA ALA A 132 -16.36 14.56 23.56
C ALA A 132 -16.30 15.23 24.93
N GLU A 133 -15.11 15.51 25.48
CA GLU A 133 -14.94 16.14 26.78
C GLU A 133 -15.11 17.66 26.75
N CYS A 134 -14.55 18.35 25.73
CA CYS A 134 -14.51 19.79 25.69
C CYS A 134 -15.18 20.44 24.47
N GLY A 135 -15.54 19.66 23.46
CA GLY A 135 -16.18 20.15 22.22
C GLY A 135 -15.23 20.85 21.25
N ALA A 136 -13.93 20.89 21.53
CA ALA A 136 -12.94 21.46 20.61
C ALA A 136 -12.66 20.51 19.44
N ASN A 137 -12.10 21.03 18.34
CA ASN A 137 -11.61 20.20 17.25
C ASN A 137 -10.48 19.29 17.77
N ALA A 138 -10.62 17.99 17.57
CA ALA A 138 -9.68 16.96 18.03
C ALA A 138 -8.89 16.32 16.89
N SER A 139 -9.00 16.83 15.66
CA SER A 139 -8.14 16.39 14.57
C SER A 139 -6.69 16.72 14.83
N SER A 140 -5.77 15.81 14.55
CA SER A 140 -4.32 16.01 14.73
C SER A 140 -3.72 16.96 13.71
N PHE A 141 -4.38 17.09 12.57
CA PHE A 141 -3.94 17.92 11.46
C PHE A 141 -4.99 18.96 11.09
N GLY A 142 -4.54 20.10 10.58
CA GLY A 142 -5.32 20.97 9.72
C GLY A 142 -5.18 20.48 8.28
N PHE A 143 -6.26 20.51 7.54
CA PHE A 143 -6.30 20.05 6.14
C PHE A 143 -6.63 21.24 5.23
N GLU A 144 -5.86 21.37 4.16
CA GLU A 144 -6.07 22.42 3.18
C GLU A 144 -6.31 21.77 1.81
N TYR A 145 -7.24 22.35 1.04
CA TYR A 145 -7.58 21.87 -0.30
C TYR A 145 -8.16 20.43 -0.33
N GLY A 146 -8.83 20.03 0.73
CA GLY A 146 -9.60 18.77 0.77
C GLY A 146 -10.73 18.79 -0.27
N TYR A 147 -11.12 17.63 -0.77
CA TYR A 147 -12.15 17.54 -1.81
C TYR A 147 -12.89 16.21 -1.78
N THR A 148 -14.11 16.23 -2.30
CA THR A 148 -14.95 15.05 -2.53
C THR A 148 -15.13 14.83 -4.01
N VAL A 149 -15.00 13.59 -4.48
CA VAL A 149 -15.12 13.20 -5.89
C VAL A 149 -16.31 12.28 -6.10
N VAL A 150 -17.16 12.61 -7.06
CA VAL A 150 -18.21 11.73 -7.56
C VAL A 150 -17.81 11.14 -8.90
N PHE A 151 -18.27 9.93 -9.19
CA PHE A 151 -17.86 9.17 -10.37
C PHE A 151 -19.03 8.93 -11.32
N ASP A 152 -18.72 8.74 -12.60
CA ASP A 152 -19.68 8.23 -13.57
C ASP A 152 -20.09 6.78 -13.25
N ASP A 153 -21.17 6.30 -13.89
CA ASP A 153 -21.73 4.97 -13.63
C ASP A 153 -20.74 3.84 -13.98
N ASP A 154 -19.89 4.07 -14.97
CA ASP A 154 -18.88 3.10 -15.44
C ASP A 154 -17.56 3.20 -14.65
N ARG A 155 -17.46 4.09 -13.68
CA ARG A 155 -16.24 4.32 -12.84
C ARG A 155 -14.99 4.58 -13.68
N THR A 156 -15.11 5.37 -14.74
CA THR A 156 -13.98 5.72 -15.63
C THR A 156 -13.41 7.10 -15.34
N VAL A 157 -14.27 8.02 -14.94
CA VAL A 157 -13.91 9.39 -14.59
C VAL A 157 -14.66 9.87 -13.37
N GLY A 158 -14.10 10.85 -12.68
CA GLY A 158 -14.74 11.53 -11.57
C GLY A 158 -14.51 13.03 -11.61
N ILE A 159 -15.38 13.77 -10.96
CA ILE A 159 -15.23 15.21 -10.79
C ILE A 159 -15.28 15.57 -9.31
N THR A 160 -14.49 16.56 -8.92
CA THR A 160 -14.62 17.19 -7.62
C THR A 160 -15.92 18.01 -7.56
N VAL A 161 -16.71 17.81 -6.51
CA VAL A 161 -17.95 18.58 -6.28
C VAL A 161 -17.65 19.85 -5.49
N GLY A 162 -18.55 20.83 -5.52
CA GLY A 162 -18.49 22.01 -4.66
C GLY A 162 -19.14 21.75 -3.29
N GLU A 163 -19.09 22.75 -2.39
CA GLU A 163 -19.64 22.74 -1.03
C GLU A 163 -21.08 22.17 -0.98
N GLU A 164 -21.97 22.65 -1.86
CA GLU A 164 -23.36 22.19 -1.91
C GLU A 164 -23.46 20.68 -2.20
N GLY A 165 -22.65 20.17 -3.14
CA GLY A 165 -22.62 18.75 -3.48
C GLY A 165 -22.01 17.89 -2.37
N ALA A 166 -20.97 18.38 -1.69
CA ALA A 166 -20.38 17.68 -0.54
C ALA A 166 -21.38 17.59 0.63
N HIS A 167 -22.11 18.67 0.94
CA HIS A 167 -23.15 18.65 1.97
C HIS A 167 -24.31 17.72 1.62
N GLU A 168 -24.77 17.70 0.35
CA GLU A 168 -25.81 16.76 -0.10
C GLU A 168 -25.36 15.30 0.09
N LEU A 169 -24.10 14.99 -0.20
CA LEU A 169 -23.53 13.66 0.04
C LEU A 169 -23.43 13.34 1.53
N ALA A 170 -23.05 14.31 2.37
CA ALA A 170 -22.97 14.14 3.81
C ALA A 170 -24.33 13.84 4.48
N GLU A 171 -25.46 14.33 3.92
CA GLU A 171 -26.81 13.98 4.38
C GLU A 171 -27.15 12.48 4.20
N ARG A 172 -26.42 11.78 3.30
CA ARG A 172 -26.55 10.34 3.02
C ARG A 172 -25.22 9.63 3.07
N ALA A 173 -24.40 9.97 4.03
CA ALA A 173 -23.00 9.56 4.12
C ALA A 173 -22.82 8.03 4.16
N ASP A 174 -23.69 7.30 4.85
CA ASP A 174 -23.67 5.83 4.90
C ASP A 174 -23.79 5.21 3.51
N GLU A 175 -24.67 5.77 2.66
CA GLU A 175 -24.83 5.34 1.26
C GLU A 175 -23.64 5.78 0.41
N ALA A 176 -23.18 7.03 0.58
CA ALA A 176 -22.12 7.61 -0.22
C ALA A 176 -20.78 6.91 0.00
N MET A 177 -20.44 6.61 1.25
CA MET A 177 -19.17 5.98 1.61
C MET A 177 -19.21 4.45 1.60
N ALA A 178 -20.40 3.85 1.57
CA ALA A 178 -20.62 2.40 1.45
C ALA A 178 -19.64 1.57 2.32
N LEU A 179 -19.43 2.01 3.57
CA LEU A 179 -18.51 1.34 4.49
C LEU A 179 -18.96 -0.11 4.75
N PRO A 180 -18.02 -1.05 4.92
CA PRO A 180 -18.32 -2.40 5.39
C PRO A 180 -19.04 -2.36 6.74
N GLU A 181 -19.93 -3.34 7.01
CA GLU A 181 -20.71 -3.41 8.25
C GLU A 181 -19.84 -3.39 9.52
N ASN A 182 -18.65 -3.98 9.45
CA ASN A 182 -17.73 -4.09 10.59
C ASN A 182 -16.71 -2.96 10.68
N SER A 183 -16.75 -1.97 9.78
CA SER A 183 -15.91 -0.78 9.85
C SER A 183 -16.28 0.07 11.06
N ARG A 184 -15.26 0.68 11.67
CA ARG A 184 -15.39 1.59 12.80
C ARG A 184 -15.20 3.05 12.40
N GLN A 185 -15.09 3.33 11.11
CA GLN A 185 -14.92 4.68 10.59
C GLN A 185 -16.23 5.48 10.64
N HIS A 186 -16.09 6.79 10.57
CA HIS A 186 -17.23 7.72 10.54
C HIS A 186 -17.58 8.09 9.10
N PRO A 187 -18.68 7.57 8.52
CA PRO A 187 -18.98 7.75 7.10
C PRO A 187 -19.38 9.18 6.72
N ILE A 188 -19.71 10.02 7.71
CA ILE A 188 -20.17 11.40 7.48
C ILE A 188 -19.06 12.41 7.21
N LEU A 189 -17.79 12.00 7.26
CA LEU A 189 -16.64 12.86 7.03
C LEU A 189 -16.35 13.02 5.54
N LEU A 190 -17.18 13.80 4.88
CA LEU A 190 -16.94 14.24 3.51
C LEU A 190 -16.37 15.66 3.55
N TYR A 191 -15.21 15.85 2.91
CA TYR A 191 -14.54 17.14 2.93
C TYR A 191 -15.18 18.12 1.95
N GLU A 192 -15.40 19.33 2.44
CA GLU A 192 -15.81 20.44 1.60
C GLU A 192 -14.64 20.83 0.70
N PRO A 193 -14.79 20.81 -0.64
CA PRO A 193 -13.74 21.26 -1.54
C PRO A 193 -13.64 22.78 -1.53
N ASP A 194 -12.47 23.27 -1.27
CA ASP A 194 -12.18 24.71 -1.19
C ASP A 194 -11.98 25.29 -2.60
N GLU A 195 -10.87 24.98 -3.23
CA GLU A 195 -10.47 25.60 -4.50
C GLU A 195 -10.44 24.62 -5.70
N MET A 196 -10.90 23.39 -5.52
CA MET A 196 -10.83 22.37 -6.56
C MET A 196 -12.17 21.92 -7.19
N PRO A 197 -13.33 22.61 -7.02
CA PRO A 197 -14.56 22.17 -7.64
C PRO A 197 -14.47 22.12 -9.17
N GLY A 198 -14.92 21.00 -9.76
CA GLY A 198 -14.94 20.81 -11.21
C GLY A 198 -13.63 20.27 -11.80
N ALA A 199 -12.67 19.87 -10.99
CA ALA A 199 -11.53 19.11 -11.48
C ALA A 199 -11.99 17.75 -11.98
N LEU A 200 -11.57 17.38 -13.21
CA LEU A 200 -11.89 16.09 -13.83
C LEU A 200 -10.68 15.16 -13.73
N GLY A 201 -10.86 14.00 -13.10
CA GLY A 201 -9.87 12.96 -12.98
C GLY A 201 -10.28 11.65 -13.66
N ARG A 202 -9.30 10.86 -14.10
CA ARG A 202 -9.53 9.47 -14.52
C ARG A 202 -9.41 8.55 -13.31
N LEU A 203 -10.22 7.49 -13.28
CA LEU A 203 -10.07 6.45 -12.28
C LEU A 203 -9.04 5.43 -12.77
N ARG A 204 -8.22 5.01 -11.83
CA ARG A 204 -7.26 3.93 -11.96
C ARG A 204 -7.09 3.31 -10.57
N PRO A 205 -8.10 2.53 -10.11
CA PRO A 205 -8.13 2.02 -8.75
C PRO A 205 -6.97 1.10 -8.44
N PHE A 206 -6.44 1.22 -7.23
CA PHE A 206 -5.32 0.42 -6.75
C PHE A 206 -5.39 0.21 -5.22
N ILE A 207 -4.51 -0.62 -4.69
CA ILE A 207 -4.41 -0.94 -3.27
C ILE A 207 -3.17 -0.24 -2.70
N GLY A 208 -3.36 0.74 -1.83
CA GLY A 208 -2.26 1.48 -1.18
C GLY A 208 -1.55 0.64 -0.11
N ASN A 209 -2.32 -0.09 0.70
CA ASN A 209 -1.77 -0.88 1.79
C ASN A 209 -2.13 -2.37 1.65
N ILE A 210 -1.15 -3.16 1.22
CA ILE A 210 -1.26 -4.61 1.07
C ILE A 210 0.09 -5.27 1.34
N GLY A 211 0.10 -6.31 2.16
CA GLY A 211 1.33 -7.03 2.48
C GLY A 211 1.10 -8.17 3.43
N THR A 212 2.20 -8.72 3.92
CA THR A 212 2.23 -9.78 4.93
C THR A 212 2.47 -9.19 6.32
N THR A 213 2.05 -9.91 7.33
CA THR A 213 2.20 -9.51 8.73
C THR A 213 3.68 -9.36 9.11
N PRO A 214 4.10 -8.20 9.68
CA PRO A 214 5.45 -8.02 10.20
C PRO A 214 5.73 -8.93 11.40
N ALA A 215 7.01 -9.16 11.70
CA ALA A 215 7.43 -10.06 12.79
C ALA A 215 7.07 -9.53 14.20
N THR A 216 6.81 -8.25 14.34
CA THR A 216 6.43 -7.57 15.58
C THR A 216 5.22 -6.69 15.30
N GLU A 217 4.29 -6.60 16.25
CA GLU A 217 3.12 -5.75 16.11
C GLU A 217 3.48 -4.25 16.18
N PHE A 218 2.95 -3.49 15.26
CA PHE A 218 3.00 -2.04 15.25
C PHE A 218 1.89 -1.43 14.35
N PRO A 219 1.73 -0.09 14.34
CA PRO A 219 0.78 0.59 13.47
C PRO A 219 1.03 0.27 11.98
N ASP A 220 -0.02 0.01 11.22
CA ASP A 220 0.09 -0.41 9.82
C ASP A 220 0.76 0.63 8.91
N SER A 221 0.52 1.92 9.14
CA SER A 221 1.20 3.00 8.42
C SER A 221 2.72 2.99 8.62
N HIS A 222 3.20 2.45 9.74
CA HIS A 222 4.62 2.33 10.04
C HIS A 222 5.27 1.11 9.36
N ASN A 223 4.50 0.26 8.68
CA ASN A 223 5.03 -0.84 7.89
C ASN A 223 5.57 -0.34 6.53
N ALA A 224 6.35 0.72 6.59
CA ALA A 224 7.14 1.30 5.51
C ALA A 224 8.30 2.11 6.11
N GLY A 225 9.35 2.37 5.31
CA GLY A 225 10.59 2.97 5.84
C GLY A 225 10.48 4.43 6.23
N ASP A 226 9.60 5.18 5.61
CA ASP A 226 9.36 6.59 5.90
C ASP A 226 8.64 6.76 7.24
N PHE A 227 7.45 6.21 7.40
CA PHE A 227 6.71 6.30 8.66
C PHE A 227 7.26 5.36 9.74
N GLY A 228 7.92 4.27 9.36
CA GLY A 228 8.59 3.36 10.29
C GLY A 228 9.68 4.02 11.14
N GLN A 229 10.15 5.22 10.77
CA GLN A 229 11.05 6.01 11.61
C GLN A 229 10.43 6.45 12.94
N PHE A 230 9.10 6.66 12.98
CA PHE A 230 8.40 7.01 14.20
C PHE A 230 8.45 5.90 15.26
N LEU A 231 8.77 4.66 14.87
CA LEU A 231 8.98 3.55 15.82
C LEU A 231 10.33 3.62 16.52
N ILE A 232 11.34 4.25 15.90
CA ILE A 232 12.72 4.16 16.34
C ILE A 232 12.94 4.98 17.61
N GLY A 233 13.13 4.27 18.74
CA GLY A 233 13.38 4.90 20.03
C GLY A 233 12.20 5.68 20.60
N ALA A 234 11.01 5.49 20.05
CA ALA A 234 9.80 6.17 20.51
C ALA A 234 9.39 5.75 21.93
N GLU A 235 8.73 6.66 22.66
CA GLU A 235 8.26 6.43 24.03
C GLU A 235 6.86 5.78 24.10
N HIS A 236 6.23 5.50 22.96
CA HIS A 236 4.95 4.79 22.90
C HIS A 236 5.12 3.26 22.90
N ASP A 237 4.01 2.53 23.04
CA ASP A 237 3.99 1.08 23.24
C ASP A 237 4.64 0.25 22.12
N TRP A 238 4.73 0.82 20.90
CA TRP A 238 5.35 0.16 19.72
C TRP A 238 6.76 0.66 19.41
N GLY A 239 7.38 1.43 20.31
CA GLY A 239 8.76 1.88 20.13
C GLY A 239 9.74 0.72 20.02
N LEU A 240 10.59 0.75 19.01
CA LEU A 240 11.57 -0.30 18.70
C LEU A 240 12.99 0.25 18.66
N PRO A 241 14.01 -0.58 19.01
CA PRO A 241 15.38 -0.28 18.65
C PRO A 241 15.55 -0.19 17.12
N ASP A 242 16.47 0.64 16.68
CA ASP A 242 16.69 0.98 15.25
C ASP A 242 16.80 -0.27 14.36
N GLU A 243 17.68 -1.21 14.72
CA GLU A 243 17.90 -2.42 13.91
C GLU A 243 16.69 -3.36 13.89
N GLU A 244 15.88 -3.39 14.97
CA GLU A 244 14.71 -4.25 15.08
C GLU A 244 13.54 -3.71 14.26
N ALA A 245 13.35 -2.38 14.22
CA ALA A 245 12.33 -1.75 13.41
C ALA A 245 12.49 -2.07 11.91
N LEU A 246 13.73 -2.03 11.43
CA LEU A 246 14.04 -2.33 10.03
C LEU A 246 13.84 -3.82 9.69
N ALA A 247 14.23 -4.72 10.60
CA ALA A 247 14.14 -6.16 10.37
C ALA A 247 12.72 -6.71 10.48
N ALA A 248 11.87 -6.06 11.26
CA ALA A 248 10.50 -6.51 11.49
C ALA A 248 9.55 -6.25 10.31
N ARG A 249 9.78 -5.18 9.55
CA ARG A 249 8.87 -4.71 8.49
C ARG A 249 8.75 -5.67 7.32
N THR A 250 7.59 -5.60 6.68
CA THR A 250 7.30 -6.25 5.40
C THR A 250 6.99 -5.25 4.29
N ASP A 251 6.99 -3.95 4.62
CA ASP A 251 6.77 -2.80 3.74
C ASP A 251 5.44 -2.87 2.93
N GLY A 252 4.36 -3.22 3.61
CA GLY A 252 3.04 -3.32 2.98
C GLY A 252 2.33 -1.97 2.73
N HIS A 253 2.72 -0.89 3.44
CA HIS A 253 2.20 0.46 3.22
C HIS A 253 2.98 1.15 2.09
N MET A 254 2.64 0.81 0.85
CA MET A 254 3.42 1.19 -0.33
C MET A 254 2.89 2.43 -1.06
N ASP A 255 1.58 2.60 -1.13
CA ASP A 255 0.88 3.60 -1.94
C ASP A 255 1.41 3.69 -3.38
N SER A 256 1.70 2.51 -3.93
CA SER A 256 2.10 2.38 -5.33
C SER A 256 0.88 2.20 -6.22
N ASN A 257 0.62 3.16 -7.09
CA ASN A 257 -0.52 3.13 -8.01
C ASN A 257 -0.45 2.02 -9.08
N GLU A 258 0.63 1.25 -9.11
CA GLU A 258 0.81 0.07 -9.95
C GLU A 258 0.34 -1.23 -9.27
N VAL A 259 0.02 -1.20 -7.98
CA VAL A 259 -0.55 -2.32 -7.22
C VAL A 259 -2.05 -2.41 -7.51
N ARG A 260 -2.39 -2.75 -8.74
CA ARG A 260 -3.73 -2.70 -9.34
C ARG A 260 -4.09 -3.98 -10.10
N PRO A 261 -5.35 -4.13 -10.57
CA PRO A 261 -5.76 -5.32 -11.30
C PRO A 261 -4.80 -5.69 -12.45
N GLY A 262 -4.38 -6.94 -12.48
CA GLY A 262 -3.40 -7.50 -13.42
C GLY A 262 -1.96 -7.54 -12.90
N ALA A 263 -1.61 -6.78 -11.87
CA ALA A 263 -0.29 -6.82 -11.26
C ALA A 263 -0.13 -8.03 -10.31
N THR A 264 1.11 -8.45 -10.11
CA THR A 264 1.51 -9.48 -9.15
C THR A 264 2.48 -8.89 -8.14
N LEU A 265 2.12 -8.97 -6.85
CA LEU A 265 2.97 -8.60 -5.73
C LEU A 265 3.58 -9.86 -5.12
N VAL A 266 4.88 -9.84 -4.77
CA VAL A 266 5.56 -10.94 -4.08
C VAL A 266 6.09 -10.41 -2.74
N CYS A 267 5.49 -10.88 -1.64
CA CYS A 267 5.74 -10.38 -0.29
C CYS A 267 6.65 -11.32 0.51
N PRO A 268 7.54 -10.81 1.37
CA PRO A 268 8.30 -11.64 2.31
C PRO A 268 7.37 -12.24 3.37
N VAL A 269 7.60 -13.49 3.79
CA VAL A 269 6.87 -14.13 4.88
C VAL A 269 7.71 -14.08 6.15
N ARG A 270 7.22 -13.38 7.19
CA ARG A 270 7.89 -13.23 8.49
C ARG A 270 7.24 -14.02 9.63
N VAL A 271 5.98 -14.43 9.45
CA VAL A 271 5.21 -15.20 10.43
C VAL A 271 4.59 -16.43 9.77
N GLU A 272 4.30 -17.47 10.56
CA GLU A 272 3.57 -18.65 10.08
C GLU A 272 2.21 -18.23 9.51
N GLY A 273 1.84 -18.75 8.34
CA GLY A 273 0.62 -18.38 7.63
C GLY A 273 0.71 -17.05 6.87
N ALA A 274 1.89 -16.43 6.78
CA ALA A 274 2.15 -15.15 6.11
C ALA A 274 1.36 -13.95 6.69
N GLY A 275 0.07 -14.11 6.99
CA GLY A 275 -0.78 -13.04 7.51
C GLY A 275 -1.03 -11.95 6.48
N LEU A 276 -1.55 -12.31 5.31
CA LEU A 276 -1.93 -11.32 4.29
C LEU A 276 -2.95 -10.34 4.86
N TYR A 277 -2.75 -9.05 4.68
CA TYR A 277 -3.71 -7.99 5.02
C TYR A 277 -3.88 -7.01 3.86
N VAL A 278 -5.03 -6.35 3.83
CA VAL A 278 -5.42 -5.44 2.75
C VAL A 278 -6.20 -4.26 3.33
N GLY A 279 -5.94 -3.08 2.82
CA GLY A 279 -6.69 -1.86 3.15
C GLY A 279 -6.29 -0.71 2.24
N ASP A 280 -6.78 0.47 2.55
CA ASP A 280 -6.33 1.70 1.91
C ASP A 280 -6.49 1.68 0.38
N LEU A 281 -7.74 1.53 -0.08
CA LEU A 281 -8.05 1.56 -1.49
C LEU A 281 -8.18 2.99 -1.99
N HIS A 282 -7.62 3.24 -3.16
CA HIS A 282 -7.59 4.54 -3.80
C HIS A 282 -8.25 4.49 -5.18
N ALA A 283 -8.99 5.52 -5.54
CA ALA A 283 -9.61 5.62 -6.87
C ALA A 283 -8.60 6.02 -7.95
N ASN A 284 -7.63 6.83 -7.58
CA ASN A 284 -6.48 7.21 -8.39
C ASN A 284 -5.43 7.95 -7.55
N GLN A 285 -4.22 8.05 -8.08
CA GLN A 285 -3.12 8.80 -7.48
C GLN A 285 -2.14 9.23 -8.55
N GLY A 286 -1.59 10.42 -8.43
CA GLY A 286 -0.37 10.80 -9.15
C GLY A 286 0.85 10.21 -8.44
N ASP A 287 1.89 9.85 -9.20
CA ASP A 287 3.13 9.32 -8.64
C ASP A 287 3.68 10.23 -7.55
N GLY A 288 4.06 9.62 -6.44
CA GLY A 288 4.63 10.31 -5.30
C GLY A 288 3.63 10.72 -4.22
N GLU A 289 2.31 10.55 -4.43
CA GLU A 289 1.29 10.93 -3.43
C GLU A 289 1.59 12.28 -2.75
N LEU A 290 1.70 13.33 -3.57
CA LEU A 290 2.37 14.58 -3.21
C LEU A 290 1.76 15.33 -2.01
N SER A 291 0.50 15.07 -1.70
CA SER A 291 -0.21 15.67 -0.55
C SER A 291 -0.22 14.77 0.68
N LEU A 292 0.42 13.58 0.63
CA LEU A 292 0.33 12.51 1.64
C LEU A 292 -1.06 11.91 1.80
N HIS A 293 -1.99 12.29 0.95
CA HIS A 293 -3.34 11.77 0.82
C HIS A 293 -3.75 11.79 -0.63
N THR A 294 -4.57 10.84 -1.01
CA THR A 294 -5.12 10.75 -2.35
C THR A 294 -6.64 10.58 -2.33
N THR A 295 -7.22 9.94 -3.32
CA THR A 295 -8.66 9.76 -3.46
C THR A 295 -9.11 8.47 -2.78
N ASP A 296 -9.32 8.53 -1.46
CA ASP A 296 -9.69 7.40 -0.63
C ASP A 296 -11.10 6.92 -0.92
N VAL A 297 -11.28 5.60 -1.05
CA VAL A 297 -12.54 4.96 -1.39
C VAL A 297 -12.77 3.68 -0.58
N SER A 298 -14.04 3.38 -0.32
CA SER A 298 -14.41 2.01 0.03
C SER A 298 -14.48 1.16 -1.23
N GLY A 299 -14.09 -0.10 -1.12
CA GLY A 299 -14.07 -0.96 -2.30
C GLY A 299 -13.92 -2.44 -1.99
N ARG A 300 -14.02 -3.26 -3.03
CA ARG A 300 -13.82 -4.70 -2.96
C ARG A 300 -12.59 -5.10 -3.73
N THR A 301 -11.89 -6.12 -3.24
CA THR A 301 -10.76 -6.72 -3.94
C THR A 301 -10.99 -8.21 -4.17
N GLU A 302 -10.42 -8.74 -5.25
CA GLU A 302 -10.25 -10.17 -5.46
C GLU A 302 -8.77 -10.46 -5.71
N LEU A 303 -8.19 -11.34 -4.89
CA LEU A 303 -6.78 -11.68 -4.87
C LEU A 303 -6.62 -13.19 -4.99
N GLU A 304 -5.66 -13.67 -5.78
CA GLU A 304 -5.20 -15.06 -5.75
C GLU A 304 -3.86 -15.13 -5.02
N VAL A 305 -3.70 -16.11 -4.13
CA VAL A 305 -2.48 -16.28 -3.33
C VAL A 305 -1.76 -17.58 -3.67
N GLU A 306 -0.43 -17.58 -3.65
CA GLU A 306 0.42 -18.75 -3.88
C GLU A 306 1.70 -18.63 -3.06
N VAL A 307 2.18 -19.75 -2.51
CA VAL A 307 3.39 -19.77 -1.69
C VAL A 307 4.59 -20.25 -2.48
N ILE A 308 5.65 -19.46 -2.55
CA ILE A 308 6.97 -19.91 -3.05
C ILE A 308 7.81 -20.31 -1.85
N LYS A 309 8.10 -21.60 -1.74
CA LYS A 309 8.86 -22.15 -0.61
C LYS A 309 10.34 -21.77 -0.67
N GLY A 310 10.87 -21.30 0.45
CA GLY A 310 12.30 -21.04 0.63
C GLY A 310 12.83 -19.82 -0.12
N LEU A 311 11.96 -18.96 -0.64
CA LEU A 311 12.33 -17.66 -1.21
C LEU A 311 12.27 -16.59 -0.11
N ASP A 312 13.38 -16.42 0.61
CA ASP A 312 13.50 -15.41 1.66
C ASP A 312 13.79 -14.03 1.05
N LEU A 313 12.73 -13.26 0.87
CA LEU A 313 12.82 -11.92 0.27
C LEU A 313 13.27 -10.88 1.32
N PRO A 314 14.21 -9.98 0.97
CA PRO A 314 14.59 -8.86 1.82
C PRO A 314 13.53 -7.74 1.88
N GLY A 315 12.53 -7.79 1.01
CA GLY A 315 11.40 -6.87 0.91
C GLY A 315 10.49 -7.22 -0.25
N PRO A 316 9.36 -6.53 -0.44
CA PRO A 316 8.42 -6.86 -1.49
C PRO A 316 8.97 -6.57 -2.89
N LEU A 317 8.52 -7.39 -3.85
CA LEU A 317 8.73 -7.21 -5.29
C LEU A 317 7.37 -6.96 -5.95
N LEU A 318 7.35 -6.08 -6.93
CA LEU A 318 6.19 -5.85 -7.79
C LEU A 318 6.49 -6.26 -9.22
N LEU A 319 5.56 -6.98 -9.81
CA LEU A 319 5.51 -7.27 -11.24
C LEU A 319 4.26 -6.57 -11.78
N PRO A 320 4.39 -5.30 -12.19
CA PRO A 320 3.24 -4.50 -12.63
C PRO A 320 2.71 -4.97 -13.99
N ASN A 321 1.62 -4.37 -14.44
CA ASN A 321 1.20 -4.56 -15.82
C ASN A 321 2.26 -4.01 -16.78
N GLU A 322 2.38 -4.59 -17.98
CA GLU A 322 3.38 -4.17 -18.98
C GLU A 322 3.27 -2.66 -19.33
N GLU A 323 2.04 -2.13 -19.37
CA GLU A 323 1.84 -0.72 -19.66
C GLU A 323 2.39 0.23 -18.58
N ASP A 324 2.52 -0.27 -17.35
CA ASP A 324 3.00 0.50 -16.20
C ASP A 324 4.53 0.47 -16.06
N LEU A 325 5.19 -0.46 -16.75
CA LEU A 325 6.64 -0.52 -16.76
C LEU A 325 7.28 0.67 -17.49
N PRO A 326 8.41 1.20 -16.98
CA PRO A 326 9.25 2.10 -17.77
C PRO A 326 9.51 1.53 -19.16
N HIS A 327 9.44 2.36 -20.17
CA HIS A 327 9.58 1.90 -21.57
C HIS A 327 10.78 0.97 -21.81
N ILE A 328 11.93 1.26 -21.19
CA ILE A 328 13.16 0.47 -21.34
C ILE A 328 13.21 -0.78 -20.46
N ALA A 329 12.22 -0.97 -19.57
CA ALA A 329 12.10 -2.16 -18.72
C ALA A 329 11.02 -3.14 -19.22
N LYS A 330 10.37 -2.84 -20.35
CA LYS A 330 9.36 -3.74 -20.94
C LYS A 330 9.99 -4.98 -21.53
N PRO A 331 9.25 -6.12 -21.59
CA PRO A 331 9.69 -7.28 -22.34
C PRO A 331 10.07 -6.92 -23.79
N TYR A 332 11.10 -7.55 -24.31
CA TYR A 332 11.50 -7.35 -25.70
C TYR A 332 10.52 -8.04 -26.66
N THR A 333 10.21 -7.36 -27.74
CA THR A 333 9.49 -7.96 -28.88
C THR A 333 10.37 -8.94 -29.64
N ASP A 334 9.77 -9.83 -30.44
CA ASP A 334 10.50 -10.75 -31.30
C ASP A 334 11.45 -10.03 -32.29
N GLU A 335 11.00 -8.86 -32.82
CA GLU A 335 11.81 -8.04 -33.73
C GLU A 335 13.07 -7.47 -33.05
N GLU A 336 12.94 -7.06 -31.76
CA GLU A 336 14.06 -6.54 -30.96
C GLU A 336 15.04 -7.68 -30.61
N ARG A 337 14.52 -8.88 -30.28
CA ARG A 337 15.34 -10.07 -30.05
C ARG A 337 16.11 -10.48 -31.29
N ASP A 338 15.46 -10.57 -32.46
CA ASP A 338 16.09 -10.89 -33.74
C ASP A 338 17.21 -9.88 -34.08
N ALA A 339 16.95 -8.58 -33.85
CA ALA A 339 17.97 -7.56 -34.05
C ALA A 339 19.15 -7.69 -33.08
N GLY A 340 18.86 -8.03 -31.82
CA GLY A 340 19.88 -8.32 -30.80
C GLY A 340 20.75 -9.52 -31.16
N GLU A 341 20.16 -10.63 -31.62
CA GLU A 341 20.89 -11.82 -32.06
C GLU A 341 21.81 -11.51 -33.23
N ALA A 342 21.35 -10.73 -34.21
CA ALA A 342 22.18 -10.31 -35.34
C ALA A 342 23.39 -9.47 -34.84
N LEU A 343 23.22 -8.58 -33.88
CA LEU A 343 24.30 -7.81 -33.27
C LEU A 343 25.25 -8.73 -32.48
N ALA A 344 24.72 -9.65 -31.69
CA ALA A 344 25.53 -10.62 -30.95
C ALA A 344 26.45 -11.40 -31.89
N ALA A 345 25.93 -11.89 -33.02
CA ALA A 345 26.71 -12.59 -34.03
C ALA A 345 27.78 -11.71 -34.70
N GLU A 346 27.45 -10.43 -34.95
CA GLU A 346 28.40 -9.48 -35.56
C GLU A 346 29.58 -9.15 -34.62
N TYR A 347 29.30 -8.99 -33.33
CA TYR A 347 30.27 -8.55 -32.33
C TYR A 347 30.87 -9.67 -31.49
N GLY A 348 30.57 -10.95 -31.82
CA GLY A 348 31.12 -12.11 -31.15
C GLY A 348 30.65 -12.31 -29.71
N VAL A 349 29.42 -11.95 -29.46
CA VAL A 349 28.72 -12.26 -28.21
C VAL A 349 28.07 -13.63 -28.36
N ASP A 350 28.38 -14.55 -27.45
CA ASP A 350 27.98 -15.96 -27.59
C ASP A 350 26.47 -16.17 -27.53
N HIS A 351 25.78 -15.37 -26.66
CA HIS A 351 24.32 -15.42 -26.50
C HIS A 351 23.78 -14.10 -25.90
N LEU A 352 22.55 -13.81 -26.21
CA LEU A 352 21.79 -12.74 -25.51
C LEU A 352 21.31 -13.26 -24.16
N HIS A 353 21.25 -12.38 -23.17
CA HIS A 353 20.53 -12.70 -21.94
C HIS A 353 19.02 -12.78 -22.25
N ASP A 354 18.40 -13.87 -21.83
CA ASP A 354 16.97 -13.90 -21.63
C ASP A 354 16.69 -13.16 -20.30
N ALA A 355 15.70 -12.27 -20.27
CA ALA A 355 15.47 -11.40 -19.12
C ALA A 355 13.98 -11.07 -18.96
N GLY A 356 13.56 -10.84 -17.74
CA GLY A 356 12.19 -10.44 -17.40
C GLY A 356 12.16 -9.22 -16.48
N PRO A 357 11.10 -8.41 -16.57
CA PRO A 357 10.92 -7.24 -15.71
C PRO A 357 10.71 -7.62 -14.25
N VAL A 358 11.36 -6.87 -13.34
CA VAL A 358 11.11 -6.92 -11.90
C VAL A 358 11.22 -5.52 -11.33
N GLN A 359 10.41 -5.22 -10.33
CA GLN A 359 10.52 -4.00 -9.54
C GLN A 359 10.77 -4.34 -8.07
N PHE A 360 11.81 -3.76 -7.49
CA PHE A 360 12.08 -3.83 -6.06
C PHE A 360 11.41 -2.65 -5.37
N ILE A 361 10.54 -2.91 -4.43
CA ILE A 361 10.03 -1.86 -3.55
C ILE A 361 11.13 -1.51 -2.56
N GLY A 362 11.53 -0.24 -2.55
CA GLY A 362 12.45 0.30 -1.56
C GLY A 362 11.72 1.31 -0.68
N SER A 363 12.01 1.29 0.62
CA SER A 363 11.43 2.25 1.55
C SER A 363 12.46 2.79 2.55
N GLY A 364 12.36 4.06 2.86
CA GLY A 364 13.31 4.75 3.74
C GLY A 364 12.85 6.16 4.08
N ALA A 365 13.61 6.81 4.96
CA ALA A 365 13.33 8.16 5.45
C ALA A 365 13.10 9.19 4.37
N THR A 366 13.81 9.04 3.29
CA THR A 366 13.77 9.91 2.11
C THR A 366 13.79 9.07 0.85
N VAL A 367 13.44 9.67 -0.29
CA VAL A 367 13.56 9.02 -1.61
C VAL A 367 14.97 8.47 -1.85
N ASN A 368 16.02 9.15 -1.38
CA ASN A 368 17.39 8.66 -1.53
C ASN A 368 17.65 7.41 -0.68
N ASP A 369 17.16 7.38 0.56
CA ASP A 369 17.29 6.23 1.44
C ASP A 369 16.48 5.04 0.92
N ALA A 370 15.27 5.29 0.44
CA ALA A 370 14.42 4.30 -0.21
C ALA A 370 15.09 3.71 -1.47
N THR A 371 15.71 4.56 -2.30
CA THR A 371 16.45 4.12 -3.48
C THR A 371 17.65 3.27 -3.12
N GLN A 372 18.40 3.64 -2.07
CA GLN A 372 19.51 2.83 -1.58
C GLN A 372 19.02 1.47 -1.05
N ASN A 373 17.94 1.47 -0.27
CA ASN A 373 17.32 0.25 0.22
C ASN A 373 16.89 -0.70 -0.93
N ALA A 374 16.34 -0.16 -2.01
CA ALA A 374 16.00 -0.97 -3.19
C ALA A 374 17.23 -1.59 -3.86
N PHE A 375 18.36 -0.86 -3.97
CA PHE A 375 19.62 -1.40 -4.47
C PHE A 375 20.17 -2.51 -3.58
N ASP A 376 20.11 -2.31 -2.25
CA ASP A 376 20.58 -3.30 -1.28
C ASP A 376 19.76 -4.59 -1.39
N ARG A 377 18.43 -4.50 -1.49
CA ARG A 377 17.52 -5.62 -1.70
C ARG A 377 17.80 -6.38 -2.99
N ALA A 378 18.01 -5.68 -4.10
CA ALA A 378 18.35 -6.31 -5.37
C ALA A 378 19.71 -7.01 -5.33
N SER A 379 20.70 -6.39 -4.68
CA SER A 379 22.03 -6.96 -4.50
C SER A 379 22.00 -8.22 -3.63
N GLU A 380 21.25 -8.17 -2.52
CA GLU A 380 21.08 -9.29 -1.59
C GLU A 380 20.36 -10.46 -2.27
N LEU A 381 19.20 -10.21 -2.88
CA LEU A 381 18.39 -11.26 -3.51
C LEU A 381 19.16 -11.99 -4.61
N PHE A 382 19.81 -11.25 -5.50
CA PHE A 382 20.50 -11.84 -6.67
C PHE A 382 21.96 -12.21 -6.41
N GLY A 383 22.51 -11.88 -5.24
CA GLY A 383 23.94 -12.16 -4.95
C GLY A 383 24.92 -11.41 -5.87
N ILE A 384 24.52 -10.29 -6.46
CA ILE A 384 25.33 -9.45 -7.35
C ILE A 384 25.74 -8.15 -6.67
N SER A 385 26.76 -7.49 -7.19
CA SER A 385 27.23 -6.22 -6.60
C SER A 385 26.26 -5.09 -6.86
N GLU A 386 26.18 -4.13 -5.93
CA GLU A 386 25.40 -2.89 -6.10
C GLU A 386 25.78 -2.15 -7.41
N GLY A 387 27.07 -2.13 -7.76
CA GLY A 387 27.54 -1.54 -9.02
C GLY A 387 26.93 -2.20 -10.25
N GLU A 388 26.73 -3.51 -10.21
CA GLU A 388 26.05 -4.24 -11.29
C GLU A 388 24.55 -3.93 -11.31
N VAL A 389 23.86 -3.91 -10.14
CA VAL A 389 22.46 -3.52 -10.05
C VAL A 389 22.26 -2.12 -10.65
N ARG A 390 23.07 -1.15 -10.24
CA ARG A 390 23.00 0.24 -10.76
C ARG A 390 23.19 0.30 -12.27
N SER A 391 24.13 -0.48 -12.81
CA SER A 391 24.38 -0.52 -14.25
C SER A 391 23.22 -1.13 -15.01
N ARG A 392 22.63 -2.22 -14.50
CA ARG A 392 21.45 -2.88 -15.10
C ARG A 392 20.24 -1.95 -15.07
N CYS A 393 19.95 -1.32 -13.93
CA CYS A 393 18.84 -0.37 -13.80
C CYS A 393 19.04 0.86 -14.71
N THR A 394 20.27 1.34 -14.88
CA THR A 394 20.55 2.46 -15.81
C THR A 394 20.29 2.08 -17.27
N PHE A 395 20.56 0.83 -17.64
CA PHE A 395 20.46 0.36 -19.02
C PHE A 395 19.06 -0.16 -19.37
N THR A 396 18.39 -0.83 -18.43
CA THR A 396 17.10 -1.51 -18.67
C THR A 396 16.03 -1.22 -17.62
N GLY A 397 16.10 -0.11 -16.95
CA GLY A 397 15.14 0.19 -15.87
C GLY A 397 15.20 1.62 -15.39
N GLY A 398 14.91 1.82 -14.11
CA GLY A 398 14.88 3.14 -13.49
C GLY A 398 14.34 3.14 -12.07
N VAL A 399 14.14 4.32 -11.51
CA VAL A 399 13.50 4.53 -10.22
C VAL A 399 12.26 5.39 -10.43
N GLU A 400 11.13 4.92 -9.93
CA GLU A 400 9.87 5.63 -9.88
C GLU A 400 9.48 5.88 -8.42
N ILE A 401 8.76 6.94 -8.16
CA ILE A 401 8.36 7.31 -6.80
C ILE A 401 6.91 6.86 -6.58
N ALA A 402 6.70 5.91 -5.70
CA ALA A 402 5.36 5.49 -5.30
C ALA A 402 4.75 6.52 -4.34
N ARG A 403 5.48 6.84 -3.24
CA ARG A 403 5.07 7.83 -2.25
C ARG A 403 6.27 8.65 -1.74
N LEU A 404 6.06 9.93 -1.53
CA LEU A 404 6.95 10.77 -0.74
C LEU A 404 6.62 10.63 0.77
N PRO A 405 7.60 10.74 1.68
CA PRO A 405 8.99 11.07 1.37
C PRO A 405 9.87 9.88 0.96
N GLY A 406 9.39 8.61 1.05
CA GLY A 406 10.34 7.54 0.90
C GLY A 406 9.82 6.14 0.57
N VAL A 407 8.98 5.98 -0.46
CA VAL A 407 8.72 4.68 -1.10
C VAL A 407 9.00 4.79 -2.60
N VAL A 408 9.83 3.89 -3.13
CA VAL A 408 10.23 3.86 -4.55
C VAL A 408 10.09 2.47 -5.15
N GLN A 409 9.98 2.42 -6.47
CA GLN A 409 10.02 1.24 -7.30
C GLN A 409 11.29 1.27 -8.14
N LEU A 410 12.17 0.31 -7.93
CA LEU A 410 13.41 0.15 -8.69
C LEU A 410 13.22 -0.93 -9.74
N SER A 411 13.05 -0.54 -11.00
CA SER A 411 12.83 -1.43 -12.13
C SER A 411 14.11 -1.87 -12.81
N MET A 412 14.17 -3.12 -13.26
CA MET A 412 15.17 -3.62 -14.20
C MET A 412 14.69 -4.86 -14.96
N LEU A 413 15.29 -5.13 -16.11
CA LEU A 413 15.24 -6.45 -16.73
C LEU A 413 16.28 -7.36 -16.08
N ALA A 414 15.82 -8.28 -15.24
CA ALA A 414 16.66 -9.25 -14.57
C ALA A 414 16.94 -10.46 -15.49
N PRO A 415 18.19 -10.94 -15.61
CA PRO A 415 18.49 -12.17 -16.34
C PRO A 415 17.67 -13.34 -15.81
N MET A 416 17.09 -14.14 -16.72
CA MET A 416 16.31 -15.32 -16.33
C MET A 416 17.11 -16.30 -15.47
N GLU A 417 18.42 -16.41 -15.69
CA GLU A 417 19.30 -17.25 -14.88
C GLU A 417 19.26 -16.84 -13.39
N LEU A 418 19.31 -15.53 -13.10
CA LEU A 418 19.20 -15.03 -11.72
C LEU A 418 17.79 -15.28 -11.14
N LEU A 419 16.76 -15.11 -11.95
CA LEU A 419 15.38 -15.38 -11.54
C LEU A 419 15.15 -16.88 -11.27
N GLU A 420 15.78 -17.77 -12.05
CA GLU A 420 15.74 -19.23 -11.82
C GLU A 420 16.48 -19.63 -10.54
N GLU A 421 17.66 -19.04 -10.28
CA GLU A 421 18.43 -19.31 -9.08
C GLU A 421 17.67 -18.96 -7.78
N VAL A 422 16.87 -17.91 -7.81
CA VAL A 422 16.04 -17.49 -6.66
C VAL A 422 14.61 -18.04 -6.67
N GLY A 423 14.18 -18.74 -7.74
CA GLY A 423 12.86 -19.36 -7.82
C GLY A 423 11.73 -18.43 -8.30
N LEU A 424 12.03 -17.26 -8.88
CA LEU A 424 11.05 -16.28 -9.38
C LEU A 424 10.72 -16.41 -10.87
N ALA A 425 11.50 -17.19 -11.64
CA ALA A 425 11.40 -17.21 -13.09
C ALA A 425 10.00 -17.60 -13.60
N GLU A 426 9.34 -18.58 -12.98
CA GLU A 426 8.00 -19.02 -13.38
C GLU A 426 6.96 -17.91 -13.15
N THR A 427 7.03 -17.20 -12.03
CA THR A 427 6.14 -16.09 -11.71
C THR A 427 6.31 -14.94 -12.71
N VAL A 428 7.56 -14.59 -13.06
CA VAL A 428 7.86 -13.55 -14.04
C VAL A 428 7.40 -13.93 -15.43
N ARG A 429 7.65 -15.18 -15.86
CA ARG A 429 7.16 -15.69 -17.15
C ARG A 429 5.64 -15.65 -17.23
N ALA A 430 4.96 -16.08 -16.17
CA ALA A 430 3.51 -16.07 -16.13
C ALA A 430 2.91 -14.66 -16.17
N GLN A 431 3.60 -13.68 -15.58
CA GLN A 431 3.14 -12.28 -15.57
C GLN A 431 3.25 -11.62 -16.94
N TYR A 432 4.30 -11.95 -17.73
CA TYR A 432 4.63 -11.25 -18.98
C TYR A 432 4.58 -12.13 -20.23
N ASP A 433 4.02 -13.34 -20.13
CA ASP A 433 3.95 -14.31 -21.26
C ASP A 433 5.31 -14.59 -21.95
N LEU A 434 6.40 -14.74 -21.14
CA LEU A 434 7.78 -14.95 -21.59
C LEU A 434 8.17 -16.43 -21.77
#